data_d61cdb2bab231edc9b2822c2e55e942c
#
_entry.id   d61cdb2bab231edc9b2822c2e55e942c
#
_cell.length_a   1.000
_cell.length_b   1.000
_cell.length_c   1.000
_cell.angle_alpha   90.00
_cell.angle_beta   90.00
_cell.angle_gamma   90.00
#
_symmetry.space_group_name_H-M   'P 1'
#
loop_
_entity.id
_entity.type
_entity.pdbx_description
1 polymer ?
#
loop_
_entity_poly.entity_id
_entity_poly.type
_entity_poly.pdbx_seq_one_letter_code
_entity_poly.pdbx_strand_id
1 'polypeptide(L)'
;MRKTKIICTIGPASESVEKLRELMLAGMNVARFNFSHGTHEEQKEKFKRVDRVRKELNLPVATLLDTKGPEIRLRDFEGGRAELMAGQTFILTTDEIMGTSERASISYKNLKDDISAGTTILIDDGLIEMTVEEINGNDIICRVVNGGTVSNHKGVNVPGAVLSMPYISENDRKDILFGIKMGFEFLAASFARCKEDILEVRSILDEHGSDMKIIAKIENMQGIQNLEEILSVSDGVMVARGDMGVEIPLEEVPVMQKKMIKMAVAQGKHVITATQMLESMIKNPRPTRAEATDIANAIYDGTTAIMLSGESAAGLYPVEAVRTMARIAESAERDIDYRSRMSRLSGEVKSDITTAIAYATCTTAMDLGAAAIITVTMSGFTAESISRYKPGCPIIGCTVHPRSSKQMNLLWGVQPLVIKEEDTTEALFEDAVEECKRAGYVKSGDIVVITAGVPLGITGKTNMIRVVEVE
;
A
#
# COMPACT_ATOMS: atom_id res chain seq x y z
N MET A 1 11.09 -10.88 -15.96
CA MET A 1 10.87 -10.81 -14.48
C MET A 1 10.15 -9.50 -14.18
N ARG A 2 8.94 -9.58 -13.57
CA ARG A 2 8.13 -8.40 -13.26
C ARG A 2 8.77 -7.55 -12.16
N LYS A 3 8.74 -6.23 -12.32
CA LYS A 3 9.33 -5.25 -11.39
C LYS A 3 8.30 -4.63 -10.45
N THR A 4 7.11 -4.28 -10.98
CA THR A 4 5.99 -3.74 -10.19
C THR A 4 5.40 -4.82 -9.29
N LYS A 5 5.18 -4.53 -8.02
CA LYS A 5 4.71 -5.50 -7.03
C LYS A 5 3.19 -5.62 -7.04
N ILE A 6 2.67 -6.78 -6.63
CA ILE A 6 1.22 -7.02 -6.51
C ILE A 6 0.88 -7.31 -5.05
N ILE A 7 -0.09 -6.55 -4.55
CA ILE A 7 -0.69 -6.73 -3.24
C ILE A 7 -2.07 -7.35 -3.42
N CYS A 8 -2.37 -8.41 -2.68
CA CYS A 8 -3.67 -9.06 -2.72
C CYS A 8 -4.32 -9.02 -1.33
N THR A 9 -5.56 -8.55 -1.26
CA THR A 9 -6.36 -8.63 -0.04
C THR A 9 -6.83 -10.05 0.17
N ILE A 10 -6.57 -10.58 1.36
CA ILE A 10 -6.96 -11.94 1.74
C ILE A 10 -8.36 -11.92 2.36
N GLY A 11 -9.26 -12.70 1.79
CA GLY A 11 -10.63 -12.80 2.23
C GLY A 11 -11.24 -14.17 1.88
N PRO A 12 -12.57 -14.32 1.99
CA PRO A 12 -13.24 -15.61 1.82
C PRO A 12 -12.92 -16.35 0.53
N ALA A 13 -12.67 -15.62 -0.58
CA ALA A 13 -12.35 -16.22 -1.88
C ALA A 13 -10.88 -16.70 -1.99
N SER A 14 -10.00 -16.27 -1.08
CA SER A 14 -8.55 -16.46 -1.20
C SER A 14 -7.85 -17.05 0.02
N GLU A 15 -8.55 -17.26 1.14
CA GLU A 15 -7.93 -17.63 2.43
C GLU A 15 -7.60 -19.12 2.58
N SER A 16 -8.02 -20.02 1.65
CA SER A 16 -7.63 -21.42 1.72
C SER A 16 -6.16 -21.62 1.36
N VAL A 17 -5.53 -22.68 1.89
CA VAL A 17 -4.11 -22.99 1.63
C VAL A 17 -3.85 -23.18 0.14
N GLU A 18 -4.78 -23.82 -0.56
CA GLU A 18 -4.69 -24.07 -2.01
C GLU A 18 -4.75 -22.75 -2.78
N LYS A 19 -5.69 -21.86 -2.45
CA LYS A 19 -5.82 -20.55 -3.12
C LYS A 19 -4.65 -19.64 -2.81
N LEU A 20 -4.16 -19.60 -1.56
CA LEU A 20 -2.95 -18.87 -1.20
C LEU A 20 -1.74 -19.33 -2.01
N ARG A 21 -1.57 -20.65 -2.20
CA ARG A 21 -0.51 -21.22 -3.04
C ARG A 21 -0.64 -20.76 -4.49
N GLU A 22 -1.84 -20.84 -5.06
CA GLU A 22 -2.10 -20.37 -6.42
C GLU A 22 -1.83 -18.88 -6.60
N LEU A 23 -2.24 -18.02 -5.63
CA LEU A 23 -2.01 -16.57 -5.65
C LEU A 23 -0.53 -16.22 -5.58
N MET A 24 0.23 -16.86 -4.67
CA MET A 24 1.68 -16.65 -4.53
C MET A 24 2.41 -17.03 -5.81
N LEU A 25 2.08 -18.17 -6.40
CA LEU A 25 2.66 -18.63 -7.68
C LEU A 25 2.19 -17.79 -8.88
N ALA A 26 1.00 -17.19 -8.82
CA ALA A 26 0.51 -16.25 -9.84
C ALA A 26 1.20 -14.88 -9.78
N GLY A 27 1.92 -14.57 -8.67
CA GLY A 27 2.72 -13.38 -8.54
C GLY A 27 2.35 -12.42 -7.40
N MET A 28 1.61 -12.87 -6.39
CA MET A 28 1.37 -12.10 -5.17
C MET A 28 2.69 -11.85 -4.43
N ASN A 29 3.01 -10.58 -4.17
CA ASN A 29 4.19 -10.17 -3.41
C ASN A 29 3.86 -9.86 -1.94
N VAL A 30 2.66 -9.32 -1.69
CA VAL A 30 2.21 -8.92 -0.36
C VAL A 30 0.77 -9.39 -0.14
N ALA A 31 0.52 -10.02 1.00
CA ALA A 31 -0.80 -10.38 1.48
C ALA A 31 -1.33 -9.26 2.40
N ARG A 32 -2.41 -8.57 2.00
CA ARG A 32 -3.07 -7.53 2.77
C ARG A 32 -4.19 -8.12 3.63
N PHE A 33 -4.21 -7.74 4.90
CA PHE A 33 -5.23 -8.09 5.88
C PHE A 33 -6.01 -6.84 6.27
N ASN A 34 -7.29 -6.78 5.90
CA ASN A 34 -8.16 -5.67 6.24
C ASN A 34 -8.75 -5.86 7.63
N PHE A 35 -8.36 -5.05 8.59
CA PHE A 35 -8.81 -5.11 9.99
C PHE A 35 -10.13 -4.36 10.23
N SER A 36 -10.71 -3.74 9.19
CA SER A 36 -12.10 -3.26 9.25
C SER A 36 -13.11 -4.42 9.36
N HIS A 37 -12.67 -5.67 9.07
CA HIS A 37 -13.51 -6.86 9.05
C HIS A 37 -12.89 -8.02 9.82
N GLY A 38 -13.74 -8.76 10.50
CA GLY A 38 -13.36 -9.97 11.23
C GLY A 38 -12.73 -9.71 12.60
N THR A 39 -12.52 -10.77 13.34
CA THR A 39 -11.93 -10.77 14.69
C THR A 39 -10.41 -11.03 14.63
N HIS A 40 -9.69 -10.71 15.71
CA HIS A 40 -8.27 -11.04 15.82
C HIS A 40 -7.98 -12.54 15.65
N GLU A 41 -8.89 -13.42 16.10
CA GLU A 41 -8.68 -14.87 15.95
C GLU A 41 -8.80 -15.29 14.47
N GLU A 42 -9.77 -14.75 13.72
CA GLU A 42 -9.90 -14.98 12.28
C GLU A 42 -8.67 -14.45 11.52
N GLN A 43 -8.21 -13.24 11.86
CA GLN A 43 -7.00 -12.65 11.24
C GLN A 43 -5.75 -13.50 11.56
N LYS A 44 -5.63 -14.02 12.77
CA LYS A 44 -4.55 -14.91 13.17
C LYS A 44 -4.54 -16.22 12.39
N GLU A 45 -5.69 -16.84 12.17
CA GLU A 45 -5.77 -18.08 11.38
C GLU A 45 -5.44 -17.84 9.90
N LYS A 46 -5.89 -16.71 9.33
CA LYS A 46 -5.48 -16.30 7.97
C LYS A 46 -3.96 -16.08 7.90
N PHE A 47 -3.38 -15.36 8.86
CA PHE A 47 -1.94 -15.12 8.93
C PHE A 47 -1.14 -16.43 8.99
N LYS A 48 -1.55 -17.38 9.84
CA LYS A 48 -0.89 -18.68 9.94
C LYS A 48 -0.89 -19.45 8.61
N ARG A 49 -2.02 -19.40 7.87
CA ARG A 49 -2.10 -20.05 6.54
C ARG A 49 -1.16 -19.38 5.54
N VAL A 50 -1.11 -18.05 5.49
CA VAL A 50 -0.17 -17.29 4.63
C VAL A 50 1.26 -17.63 5.00
N ASP A 51 1.62 -17.62 6.30
CA ASP A 51 2.96 -17.90 6.79
C ASP A 51 3.40 -19.34 6.50
N ARG A 52 2.49 -20.30 6.62
CA ARG A 52 2.71 -21.70 6.23
C ARG A 52 3.02 -21.81 4.74
N VAL A 53 2.17 -21.25 3.87
CA VAL A 53 2.33 -21.39 2.41
C VAL A 53 3.58 -20.70 1.91
N ARG A 54 3.89 -19.47 2.38
CA ARG A 54 5.12 -18.77 1.98
C ARG A 54 6.39 -19.52 2.38
N LYS A 55 6.39 -20.22 3.54
CA LYS A 55 7.49 -21.09 3.98
C LYS A 55 7.62 -22.35 3.11
N GLU A 56 6.50 -23.03 2.83
CA GLU A 56 6.47 -24.21 1.96
C GLU A 56 6.99 -23.92 0.55
N LEU A 57 6.68 -22.73 0.01
CA LEU A 57 7.12 -22.29 -1.31
C LEU A 57 8.50 -21.61 -1.32
N ASN A 58 9.07 -21.37 -0.16
CA ASN A 58 10.29 -20.56 0.02
C ASN A 58 10.18 -19.19 -0.69
N LEU A 59 9.01 -18.52 -0.57
CA LEU A 59 8.76 -17.21 -1.16
C LEU A 59 8.73 -16.12 -0.08
N PRO A 60 9.37 -14.96 -0.31
CA PRO A 60 9.45 -13.87 0.65
C PRO A 60 8.17 -13.00 0.65
N VAL A 61 6.99 -13.61 0.56
CA VAL A 61 5.72 -12.89 0.56
C VAL A 61 5.56 -12.14 1.89
N ALA A 62 5.41 -10.82 1.81
CA ALA A 62 5.21 -9.98 2.97
C ALA A 62 3.74 -9.95 3.42
N THR A 63 3.49 -9.49 4.65
CA THR A 63 2.15 -9.26 5.17
C THR A 63 1.96 -7.79 5.51
N LEU A 64 0.80 -7.25 5.18
CA LEU A 64 0.41 -5.87 5.40
C LEU A 64 -0.89 -5.84 6.21
N LEU A 65 -0.84 -5.25 7.40
CA LEU A 65 -1.99 -4.94 8.24
C LEU A 65 -2.57 -3.61 7.80
N ASP A 66 -3.84 -3.57 7.44
CA ASP A 66 -4.56 -2.35 7.05
C ASP A 66 -5.54 -1.99 8.16
N THR A 67 -5.31 -0.87 8.86
CA THR A 67 -6.13 -0.42 10.00
C THR A 67 -7.47 0.10 9.54
N LYS A 68 -8.43 0.16 10.45
CA LYS A 68 -9.72 0.76 10.17
C LYS A 68 -9.62 2.28 10.04
N GLY A 69 -8.91 2.93 10.96
CA GLY A 69 -8.78 4.37 11.04
C GLY A 69 -10.03 5.11 11.53
N PRO A 70 -9.97 6.45 11.58
CA PRO A 70 -11.03 7.30 12.09
C PRO A 70 -12.19 7.45 11.09
N GLU A 71 -13.14 6.51 11.14
CA GLU A 71 -14.35 6.52 10.31
C GLU A 71 -15.59 6.96 11.08
N ILE A 72 -16.46 7.72 10.43
CA ILE A 72 -17.81 7.98 10.89
C ILE A 72 -18.77 7.00 10.21
N ARG A 73 -19.64 6.37 10.99
CA ARG A 73 -20.63 5.42 10.47
C ARG A 73 -22.02 5.70 11.02
N LEU A 74 -23.03 5.41 10.22
CA LEU A 74 -24.40 5.25 10.72
C LEU A 74 -24.47 4.07 11.70
N ARG A 75 -25.42 4.15 12.64
CA ARG A 75 -25.74 3.03 13.53
C ARG A 75 -26.88 2.20 12.96
N ASP A 76 -27.53 1.38 13.81
CA ASP A 76 -28.56 0.45 13.39
C ASP A 76 -29.88 1.15 13.03
N PHE A 77 -30.58 0.59 12.05
CA PHE A 77 -31.89 1.00 11.60
C PHE A 77 -32.98 -0.02 11.97
N GLU A 78 -34.19 0.45 12.20
CA GLU A 78 -35.36 -0.41 12.28
C GLU A 78 -35.51 -1.19 10.97
N GLY A 79 -35.60 -2.52 11.06
CA GLY A 79 -35.61 -3.37 9.86
C GLY A 79 -34.31 -3.41 9.06
N GLY A 80 -33.20 -2.84 9.59
CA GLY A 80 -31.84 -2.90 9.00
C GLY A 80 -31.57 -1.90 7.89
N ARG A 81 -32.59 -1.18 7.39
CA ARG A 81 -32.47 -0.19 6.30
C ARG A 81 -33.65 0.77 6.25
N ALA A 82 -33.48 1.89 5.56
CA ALA A 82 -34.53 2.85 5.26
C ALA A 82 -34.34 3.46 3.88
N GLU A 83 -35.42 3.90 3.26
CA GLU A 83 -35.40 4.66 1.98
C GLU A 83 -35.44 6.15 2.28
N LEU A 84 -34.53 6.90 1.63
CA LEU A 84 -34.48 8.36 1.67
C LEU A 84 -34.89 8.94 0.32
N MET A 85 -35.76 9.93 0.34
CA MET A 85 -36.23 10.59 -0.86
C MET A 85 -35.54 11.93 -1.09
N ALA A 86 -35.21 12.25 -2.32
CA ALA A 86 -34.67 13.56 -2.66
C ALA A 86 -35.59 14.70 -2.20
N GLY A 87 -35.01 15.73 -1.62
CA GLY A 87 -35.74 16.89 -1.08
C GLY A 87 -36.34 16.70 0.32
N GLN A 88 -36.29 15.49 0.92
CA GLN A 88 -36.77 15.32 2.29
C GLN A 88 -35.75 15.89 3.30
N THR A 89 -36.23 16.20 4.49
CA THR A 89 -35.39 16.46 5.66
C THR A 89 -34.99 15.12 6.27
N PHE A 90 -33.70 14.97 6.60
CA PHE A 90 -33.18 13.81 7.32
C PHE A 90 -32.29 14.29 8.47
N ILE A 91 -32.44 13.73 9.63
CA ILE A 91 -31.72 14.16 10.83
C ILE A 91 -30.63 13.12 11.19
N LEU A 92 -29.39 13.55 11.18
CA LEU A 92 -28.30 12.80 11.79
C LEU A 92 -28.17 13.25 13.26
N THR A 93 -28.13 12.32 14.19
CA THR A 93 -28.04 12.66 15.62
C THR A 93 -26.88 11.95 16.29
N THR A 94 -26.33 12.61 17.30
CA THR A 94 -25.32 12.01 18.20
C THR A 94 -25.95 11.23 19.36
N ASP A 95 -27.29 11.29 19.52
CA ASP A 95 -28.02 10.46 20.46
C ASP A 95 -28.09 9.01 19.96
N GLU A 96 -28.12 8.05 20.90
CA GLU A 96 -28.22 6.64 20.55
C GLU A 96 -29.70 6.24 20.34
N ILE A 97 -30.11 6.15 19.09
CA ILE A 97 -31.46 5.75 18.67
C ILE A 97 -31.41 4.68 17.58
N MET A 98 -32.49 3.94 17.41
CA MET A 98 -32.73 3.17 16.18
C MET A 98 -33.08 4.10 15.05
N GLY A 99 -32.39 3.94 13.91
CA GLY A 99 -32.61 4.77 12.71
C GLY A 99 -33.91 4.44 12.01
N THR A 100 -34.50 5.45 11.39
CA THR A 100 -35.73 5.38 10.60
C THR A 100 -35.51 6.09 9.25
N SER A 101 -36.54 6.29 8.44
CA SER A 101 -36.48 7.13 7.25
C SER A 101 -36.40 8.64 7.52
N GLU A 102 -36.52 9.07 8.79
CA GLU A 102 -36.49 10.49 9.17
C GLU A 102 -35.24 10.85 9.97
N ARG A 103 -34.67 9.90 10.73
CA ARG A 103 -33.61 10.18 11.68
C ARG A 103 -32.71 8.95 11.88
N ALA A 104 -31.38 9.15 12.04
CA ALA A 104 -30.43 8.09 12.35
C ALA A 104 -29.28 8.58 13.25
N SER A 105 -28.77 7.65 14.09
CA SER A 105 -27.58 7.87 14.90
C SER A 105 -26.31 7.75 14.08
N ILE A 106 -25.31 8.57 14.45
CA ILE A 106 -23.93 8.47 13.94
C ILE A 106 -22.96 8.04 15.05
N SER A 107 -21.82 7.45 14.66
CA SER A 107 -20.81 6.96 15.60
C SER A 107 -19.98 8.09 16.25
N TYR A 108 -19.80 9.22 15.57
CA TYR A 108 -18.95 10.32 16.00
C TYR A 108 -19.76 11.45 16.65
N LYS A 109 -19.62 11.58 17.99
CA LYS A 109 -20.46 12.48 18.80
C LYS A 109 -20.14 13.98 18.61
N ASN A 110 -18.91 14.32 18.22
CA ASN A 110 -18.51 15.71 18.06
C ASN A 110 -18.70 16.24 16.63
N LEU A 111 -19.29 15.46 15.72
CA LEU A 111 -19.48 15.92 14.34
C LEU A 111 -20.22 17.24 14.27
N LYS A 112 -21.22 17.45 15.13
CA LYS A 112 -21.99 18.68 15.24
C LYS A 112 -21.16 19.94 15.56
N ASP A 113 -20.00 19.74 16.20
CA ASP A 113 -19.09 20.83 16.61
C ASP A 113 -18.04 21.10 15.51
N ASP A 114 -17.79 20.15 14.62
CA ASP A 114 -16.78 20.22 13.55
C ASP A 114 -17.35 20.74 12.21
N ILE A 115 -18.67 20.85 12.08
CA ILE A 115 -19.35 21.23 10.83
C ILE A 115 -20.30 22.42 11.02
N SER A 116 -20.81 22.96 9.92
CA SER A 116 -21.74 24.10 9.92
C SER A 116 -22.83 23.95 8.84
N ALA A 117 -23.84 24.81 8.87
CA ALA A 117 -24.80 24.89 7.79
C ALA A 117 -24.12 25.11 6.43
N GLY A 118 -24.58 24.41 5.40
CA GLY A 118 -23.98 24.38 4.06
C GLY A 118 -22.96 23.26 3.87
N THR A 119 -22.54 22.55 4.93
CA THR A 119 -21.63 21.40 4.80
C THR A 119 -22.32 20.26 4.05
N THR A 120 -21.60 19.65 3.10
CA THR A 120 -22.03 18.42 2.40
C THR A 120 -21.70 17.20 3.25
N ILE A 121 -22.66 16.28 3.38
CA ILE A 121 -22.49 14.96 3.99
C ILE A 121 -22.80 13.92 2.93
N LEU A 122 -21.90 12.94 2.80
CA LEU A 122 -22.04 11.82 1.88
C LEU A 122 -22.22 10.51 2.68
N ILE A 123 -23.13 9.64 2.23
CA ILE A 123 -23.38 8.34 2.85
C ILE A 123 -23.20 7.24 1.81
N ASP A 124 -22.70 6.07 2.25
CA ASP A 124 -22.50 4.88 1.43
C ASP A 124 -21.64 5.17 0.19
N ASP A 125 -20.40 5.57 0.41
CA ASP A 125 -19.41 5.89 -0.63
C ASP A 125 -19.89 6.95 -1.63
N GLY A 126 -20.67 7.93 -1.13
CA GLY A 126 -21.18 9.04 -1.92
C GLY A 126 -22.45 8.73 -2.73
N LEU A 127 -23.06 7.57 -2.54
CA LEU A 127 -24.33 7.22 -3.22
C LEU A 127 -25.48 8.11 -2.77
N ILE A 128 -25.44 8.60 -1.53
CA ILE A 128 -26.42 9.54 -1.00
C ILE A 128 -25.70 10.80 -0.56
N GLU A 129 -26.18 11.93 -1.08
CA GLU A 129 -25.69 13.25 -0.73
C GLU A 129 -26.78 14.03 0.02
N MET A 130 -26.34 14.76 1.06
CA MET A 130 -27.18 15.68 1.79
C MET A 130 -26.41 16.95 2.19
N THR A 131 -27.13 18.04 2.37
CA THR A 131 -26.57 19.32 2.82
C THR A 131 -27.11 19.64 4.20
N VAL A 132 -26.23 20.03 5.11
CA VAL A 132 -26.61 20.50 6.44
C VAL A 132 -27.34 21.82 6.33
N GLU A 133 -28.57 21.88 6.84
CA GLU A 133 -29.37 23.11 6.91
C GLU A 133 -29.19 23.82 8.25
N GLU A 134 -29.23 23.05 9.35
CA GLU A 134 -29.18 23.59 10.71
C GLU A 134 -28.56 22.55 11.67
N ILE A 135 -27.93 23.01 12.73
CA ILE A 135 -27.47 22.19 13.85
C ILE A 135 -28.22 22.65 15.09
N ASN A 136 -28.98 21.73 15.73
CA ASN A 136 -29.76 22.03 16.91
C ASN A 136 -29.50 20.99 18.01
N GLY A 137 -28.68 21.39 19.00
CA GLY A 137 -28.26 20.48 20.08
C GLY A 137 -27.46 19.29 19.55
N ASN A 138 -28.01 18.09 19.65
CA ASN A 138 -27.41 16.84 19.16
C ASN A 138 -27.83 16.46 17.75
N ASP A 139 -28.71 17.26 17.13
CA ASP A 139 -29.30 16.99 15.84
C ASP A 139 -28.66 17.83 14.74
N ILE A 140 -28.25 17.19 13.67
CA ILE A 140 -27.75 17.77 12.44
C ILE A 140 -28.89 17.60 11.41
N ILE A 141 -29.59 18.68 11.12
CA ILE A 141 -30.74 18.70 10.22
C ILE A 141 -30.21 18.85 8.79
N CYS A 142 -30.47 17.86 7.95
CA CYS A 142 -29.96 17.80 6.59
C CYS A 142 -31.10 17.80 5.57
N ARG A 143 -30.84 18.38 4.38
CA ARG A 143 -31.64 18.24 3.18
C ARG A 143 -31.04 17.17 2.30
N VAL A 144 -31.78 16.12 1.98
CA VAL A 144 -31.34 15.07 1.05
C VAL A 144 -31.33 15.64 -0.38
N VAL A 145 -30.15 15.61 -1.03
CA VAL A 145 -29.98 16.09 -2.40
C VAL A 145 -30.38 14.99 -3.39
N ASN A 146 -29.84 13.79 -3.23
CA ASN A 146 -30.23 12.60 -3.99
C ASN A 146 -30.62 11.48 -3.03
N GLY A 147 -31.77 10.84 -3.28
CA GLY A 147 -32.29 9.78 -2.45
C GLY A 147 -31.63 8.42 -2.72
N GLY A 148 -31.94 7.47 -1.85
CA GLY A 148 -31.47 6.08 -1.98
C GLY A 148 -31.71 5.28 -0.71
N THR A 149 -31.30 4.00 -0.71
CA THR A 149 -31.41 3.11 0.44
C THR A 149 -30.22 3.32 1.38
N VAL A 150 -30.46 3.73 2.63
CA VAL A 150 -29.47 3.67 3.72
C VAL A 150 -29.62 2.39 4.53
N SER A 151 -28.53 1.87 5.07
CA SER A 151 -28.57 0.66 5.91
C SER A 151 -27.58 0.75 7.09
N ASN A 152 -27.62 -0.26 7.96
CA ASN A 152 -26.78 -0.36 9.14
C ASN A 152 -25.30 -0.17 8.78
N HIS A 153 -24.58 0.58 9.62
CA HIS A 153 -23.12 0.75 9.60
C HIS A 153 -22.51 1.32 8.31
N LYS A 154 -23.32 1.99 7.48
CA LYS A 154 -22.79 2.68 6.29
C LYS A 154 -21.87 3.82 6.67
N GLY A 155 -20.81 4.02 5.87
CA GLY A 155 -19.87 5.12 6.02
C GLY A 155 -20.54 6.48 5.85
N VAL A 156 -20.07 7.45 6.61
CA VAL A 156 -20.47 8.87 6.53
C VAL A 156 -19.21 9.69 6.29
N ASN A 157 -19.12 10.32 5.13
CA ASN A 157 -18.04 11.20 4.75
C ASN A 157 -18.50 12.66 4.82
N VAL A 158 -17.56 13.54 5.18
CA VAL A 158 -17.82 14.99 5.26
C VAL A 158 -16.70 15.72 4.51
N PRO A 159 -16.79 15.78 3.17
CA PRO A 159 -15.73 16.33 2.34
C PRO A 159 -15.33 17.74 2.76
N GLY A 160 -14.03 17.96 2.93
CA GLY A 160 -13.46 19.26 3.30
C GLY A 160 -13.58 19.65 4.76
N ALA A 161 -14.26 18.88 5.62
CA ALA A 161 -14.32 19.15 7.04
C ALA A 161 -13.03 18.72 7.77
N VAL A 162 -12.63 19.51 8.76
CA VAL A 162 -11.51 19.18 9.66
C VAL A 162 -12.11 18.57 10.93
N LEU A 163 -12.03 17.25 11.03
CA LEU A 163 -12.60 16.53 12.17
C LEU A 163 -11.64 16.50 13.36
N SER A 164 -12.15 16.85 14.56
CA SER A 164 -11.41 16.79 15.82
C SER A 164 -11.28 15.39 16.42
N MET A 165 -11.64 14.35 15.66
CA MET A 165 -11.58 12.96 16.02
C MET A 165 -10.15 12.49 16.28
N PRO A 166 -9.87 11.78 17.40
CA PRO A 166 -8.58 11.13 17.64
C PRO A 166 -8.20 10.22 16.46
N TYR A 167 -6.93 10.22 16.07
CA TYR A 167 -6.49 9.40 14.94
C TYR A 167 -6.48 7.92 15.26
N ILE A 168 -5.88 7.53 16.37
CA ILE A 168 -5.82 6.14 16.83
C ILE A 168 -6.96 5.88 17.82
N SER A 169 -7.92 5.06 17.41
CA SER A 169 -8.94 4.54 18.31
C SER A 169 -8.35 3.44 19.23
N GLU A 170 -9.06 3.11 20.32
CA GLU A 170 -8.68 1.98 21.17
C GLU A 170 -8.63 0.65 20.40
N ASN A 171 -9.47 0.49 19.38
CA ASN A 171 -9.47 -0.69 18.53
C ASN A 171 -8.28 -0.71 17.60
N ASP A 172 -7.97 0.42 16.93
CA ASP A 172 -6.78 0.53 16.08
C ASP A 172 -5.50 0.26 16.88
N ARG A 173 -5.41 0.77 18.12
CA ARG A 173 -4.29 0.46 19.01
C ARG A 173 -4.18 -1.05 19.30
N LYS A 174 -5.30 -1.74 19.58
CA LYS A 174 -5.31 -3.19 19.78
C LYS A 174 -4.90 -3.94 18.51
N ASP A 175 -5.33 -3.49 17.34
CA ASP A 175 -4.99 -4.07 16.05
C ASP A 175 -3.50 -3.91 15.74
N ILE A 176 -2.92 -2.73 15.99
CA ILE A 176 -1.48 -2.47 15.82
C ILE A 176 -0.67 -3.37 16.74
N LEU A 177 -1.03 -3.47 18.03
CA LEU A 177 -0.35 -4.34 18.99
C LEU A 177 -0.46 -5.82 18.61
N PHE A 178 -1.61 -6.24 18.10
CA PHE A 178 -1.79 -7.57 17.54
C PHE A 178 -0.88 -7.80 16.34
N GLY A 179 -0.78 -6.83 15.42
CA GLY A 179 0.10 -6.89 14.26
C GLY A 179 1.57 -7.02 14.63
N ILE A 180 2.04 -6.27 15.63
CA ILE A 180 3.40 -6.38 16.19
C ILE A 180 3.64 -7.80 16.71
N LYS A 181 2.73 -8.31 17.53
CA LYS A 181 2.80 -9.66 18.11
C LYS A 181 2.83 -10.77 17.05
N MET A 182 2.07 -10.60 15.96
CA MET A 182 2.03 -11.57 14.87
C MET A 182 3.22 -11.45 13.92
N GLY A 183 3.98 -10.35 13.95
CA GLY A 183 5.15 -10.13 13.11
C GLY A 183 4.83 -9.66 11.69
N PHE A 184 3.78 -8.87 11.51
CA PHE A 184 3.51 -8.20 10.23
C PHE A 184 4.69 -7.36 9.78
N GLU A 185 4.95 -7.32 8.48
CA GLU A 185 6.06 -6.56 7.89
C GLU A 185 5.67 -5.09 7.62
N PHE A 186 4.39 -4.83 7.29
CA PHE A 186 3.87 -3.51 6.95
C PHE A 186 2.58 -3.20 7.70
N LEU A 187 2.36 -1.90 7.94
CA LEU A 187 1.12 -1.33 8.46
C LEU A 187 0.64 -0.26 7.47
N ALA A 188 -0.58 -0.39 6.96
CA ALA A 188 -1.26 0.66 6.22
C ALA A 188 -2.14 1.45 7.18
N ALA A 189 -1.82 2.74 7.35
CA ALA A 189 -2.45 3.66 8.29
C ALA A 189 -3.57 4.41 7.57
N SER A 190 -4.83 4.02 7.80
CA SER A 190 -6.01 4.55 7.11
C SER A 190 -6.32 5.99 7.51
N PHE A 191 -6.85 6.78 6.56
CA PHE A 191 -7.29 8.16 6.74
C PHE A 191 -6.23 9.10 7.34
N ALA A 192 -4.96 8.94 6.96
CA ALA A 192 -3.89 9.84 7.40
C ALA A 192 -4.16 11.28 6.95
N ARG A 193 -4.20 12.22 7.91
CA ARG A 193 -4.54 13.64 7.71
C ARG A 193 -3.31 14.54 7.75
N CYS A 194 -2.34 14.21 8.62
CA CYS A 194 -1.14 15.00 8.88
C CYS A 194 0.01 14.10 9.33
N LYS A 195 1.21 14.69 9.50
CA LYS A 195 2.39 13.94 9.97
C LYS A 195 2.23 13.43 11.40
N GLU A 196 1.50 14.17 12.24
CA GLU A 196 1.26 13.83 13.64
C GLU A 196 0.53 12.49 13.75
N ASP A 197 -0.43 12.20 12.87
CA ASP A 197 -1.13 10.92 12.79
C ASP A 197 -0.16 9.76 12.56
N ILE A 198 0.81 9.93 11.68
CA ILE A 198 1.83 8.92 11.38
C ILE A 198 2.85 8.78 12.53
N LEU A 199 3.22 9.89 13.16
CA LEU A 199 4.11 9.87 14.32
C LEU A 199 3.47 9.20 15.54
N GLU A 200 2.15 9.31 15.72
CA GLU A 200 1.41 8.55 16.75
C GLU A 200 1.52 7.04 16.52
N VAL A 201 1.33 6.58 15.28
CA VAL A 201 1.56 5.16 14.91
C VAL A 201 3.00 4.77 15.16
N ARG A 202 3.98 5.58 14.73
CA ARG A 202 5.41 5.32 14.92
C ARG A 202 5.76 5.17 16.39
N SER A 203 5.22 6.02 17.26
CA SER A 203 5.43 5.93 18.70
C SER A 203 5.00 4.58 19.26
N ILE A 204 3.85 4.05 18.84
CA ILE A 204 3.39 2.73 19.26
C ILE A 204 4.35 1.62 18.80
N LEU A 205 4.86 1.71 17.56
CA LEU A 205 5.81 0.73 17.04
C LEU A 205 7.14 0.78 17.82
N ASP A 206 7.66 1.97 18.07
CA ASP A 206 8.93 2.20 18.76
C ASP A 206 8.86 1.76 20.23
N GLU A 207 7.77 2.05 20.94
CA GLU A 207 7.50 1.58 22.31
C GLU A 207 7.59 0.05 22.45
N HIS A 208 7.27 -0.69 21.36
CA HIS A 208 7.29 -2.14 21.33
C HIS A 208 8.45 -2.73 20.53
N GLY A 209 9.44 -1.92 20.16
CA GLY A 209 10.64 -2.34 19.42
C GLY A 209 10.31 -2.94 18.04
N SER A 210 9.24 -2.50 17.39
CA SER A 210 8.78 -3.02 16.10
C SER A 210 9.37 -2.22 14.94
N ASP A 211 9.92 -2.94 13.96
CA ASP A 211 10.44 -2.40 12.70
C ASP A 211 9.42 -2.43 11.54
N MET A 212 8.13 -2.57 11.85
CA MET A 212 7.07 -2.49 10.84
C MET A 212 7.17 -1.18 10.05
N LYS A 213 7.06 -1.31 8.73
CA LYS A 213 7.05 -0.15 7.82
C LYS A 213 5.65 0.44 7.73
N ILE A 214 5.54 1.77 7.79
CA ILE A 214 4.26 2.49 7.76
C ILE A 214 3.98 3.00 6.35
N ILE A 215 2.84 2.60 5.79
CA ILE A 215 2.28 3.10 4.53
C ILE A 215 1.09 3.99 4.88
N ALA A 216 1.22 5.29 4.72
CA ALA A 216 0.12 6.22 4.94
C ALA A 216 -0.91 6.13 3.81
N LYS A 217 -2.18 5.91 4.15
CA LYS A 217 -3.26 5.91 3.15
C LYS A 217 -3.81 7.32 3.00
N ILE A 218 -3.75 7.83 1.77
CA ILE A 218 -4.24 9.17 1.44
C ILE A 218 -5.64 9.01 0.86
N GLU A 219 -6.62 9.37 1.68
CA GLU A 219 -8.04 9.08 1.47
C GLU A 219 -8.93 10.32 1.58
N ASN A 220 -8.37 11.46 2.03
CA ASN A 220 -9.11 12.69 2.27
C ASN A 220 -8.34 13.94 1.81
N MET A 221 -9.02 15.08 1.75
CA MET A 221 -8.44 16.36 1.31
C MET A 221 -7.29 16.82 2.20
N GLN A 222 -7.37 16.65 3.54
CA GLN A 222 -6.29 17.02 4.46
C GLN A 222 -5.00 16.24 4.16
N GLY A 223 -5.11 14.91 3.96
CA GLY A 223 -3.97 14.07 3.60
C GLY A 223 -3.32 14.47 2.28
N ILE A 224 -4.14 14.91 1.29
CA ILE A 224 -3.64 15.43 0.01
C ILE A 224 -2.87 16.75 0.21
N GLN A 225 -3.41 17.66 1.02
CA GLN A 225 -2.77 18.95 1.30
C GLN A 225 -1.45 18.79 2.08
N ASN A 226 -1.42 17.86 3.03
CA ASN A 226 -0.28 17.59 3.91
C ASN A 226 0.63 16.45 3.40
N LEU A 227 0.51 16.05 2.13
CA LEU A 227 1.19 14.89 1.56
C LEU A 227 2.71 14.91 1.76
N GLU A 228 3.37 16.06 1.60
CA GLU A 228 4.82 16.20 1.75
C GLU A 228 5.27 15.91 3.18
N GLU A 229 4.55 16.45 4.17
CA GLU A 229 4.83 16.21 5.59
C GLU A 229 4.56 14.77 5.99
N ILE A 230 3.46 14.18 5.51
CA ILE A 230 3.13 12.76 5.73
C ILE A 230 4.21 11.87 5.14
N LEU A 231 4.63 12.13 3.90
CA LEU A 231 5.71 11.39 3.24
C LEU A 231 7.02 11.51 4.03
N SER A 232 7.33 12.65 4.64
CA SER A 232 8.59 12.84 5.37
C SER A 232 8.75 11.86 6.54
N VAL A 233 7.65 11.40 7.17
CA VAL A 233 7.65 10.55 8.38
C VAL A 233 7.13 9.13 8.14
N SER A 234 6.60 8.81 6.96
CA SER A 234 6.13 7.48 6.57
C SER A 234 7.18 6.74 5.72
N ASP A 235 7.07 5.41 5.60
CA ASP A 235 7.90 4.61 4.70
C ASP A 235 7.32 4.55 3.27
N GLY A 236 6.09 5.00 3.09
CA GLY A 236 5.43 5.09 1.79
C GLY A 236 4.00 5.59 1.91
N VAL A 237 3.32 5.68 0.76
CA VAL A 237 1.91 6.06 0.68
C VAL A 237 1.10 5.09 -0.15
N MET A 238 -0.19 5.01 0.15
CA MET A 238 -1.19 4.32 -0.66
C MET A 238 -2.17 5.34 -1.22
N VAL A 239 -2.30 5.35 -2.54
CA VAL A 239 -3.31 6.12 -3.27
C VAL A 239 -4.60 5.30 -3.23
N ALA A 240 -5.44 5.55 -2.23
CA ALA A 240 -6.70 4.83 -2.01
C ALA A 240 -7.83 5.52 -2.78
N ARG A 241 -7.91 5.24 -4.09
CA ARG A 241 -8.74 5.98 -5.03
C ARG A 241 -10.24 5.90 -4.76
N GLY A 242 -10.69 4.80 -4.15
CA GLY A 242 -12.10 4.63 -3.76
C GLY A 242 -12.53 5.70 -2.77
N ASP A 243 -11.91 5.71 -1.59
CA ASP A 243 -12.23 6.64 -0.52
C ASP A 243 -11.89 8.08 -0.90
N MET A 244 -10.74 8.29 -1.57
CA MET A 244 -10.34 9.61 -2.07
C MET A 244 -11.35 10.18 -3.06
N GLY A 245 -11.95 9.35 -3.94
CA GLY A 245 -12.96 9.80 -4.92
C GLY A 245 -14.32 10.16 -4.32
N VAL A 246 -14.54 9.85 -3.04
CA VAL A 246 -15.69 10.35 -2.26
C VAL A 246 -15.38 11.72 -1.65
N GLU A 247 -14.13 11.99 -1.34
CA GLU A 247 -13.68 13.19 -0.62
C GLU A 247 -13.28 14.36 -1.55
N ILE A 248 -12.95 14.07 -2.82
CA ILE A 248 -12.57 15.09 -3.82
C ILE A 248 -13.34 14.87 -5.13
N PRO A 249 -13.44 15.91 -6.01
CA PRO A 249 -14.03 15.74 -7.34
C PRO A 249 -13.37 14.59 -8.10
N LEU A 250 -14.19 13.75 -8.73
CA LEU A 250 -13.75 12.51 -9.38
C LEU A 250 -12.67 12.76 -10.45
N GLU A 251 -12.79 13.86 -11.19
CA GLU A 251 -11.84 14.28 -12.22
C GLU A 251 -10.46 14.69 -11.67
N GLU A 252 -10.36 15.01 -10.38
CA GLU A 252 -9.09 15.34 -9.73
C GLU A 252 -8.32 14.10 -9.26
N VAL A 253 -8.99 12.97 -9.07
CA VAL A 253 -8.36 11.72 -8.59
C VAL A 253 -7.15 11.32 -9.45
N PRO A 254 -7.20 11.28 -10.80
CA PRO A 254 -6.05 10.93 -11.61
C PRO A 254 -4.88 11.94 -11.49
N VAL A 255 -5.20 13.22 -11.29
CA VAL A 255 -4.19 14.28 -11.11
C VAL A 255 -3.45 14.08 -9.79
N MET A 256 -4.21 13.83 -8.71
CA MET A 256 -3.64 13.58 -7.38
C MET A 256 -2.85 12.29 -7.36
N GLN A 257 -3.31 11.21 -8.01
CA GLN A 257 -2.54 9.97 -8.16
C GLN A 257 -1.16 10.23 -8.76
N LYS A 258 -1.09 10.95 -9.88
CA LYS A 258 0.19 11.28 -10.53
C LYS A 258 1.10 12.11 -9.64
N LYS A 259 0.55 13.10 -8.93
CA LYS A 259 1.29 13.93 -7.97
C LYS A 259 1.88 13.07 -6.84
N MET A 260 1.07 12.19 -6.22
CA MET A 260 1.51 11.31 -5.14
C MET A 260 2.60 10.34 -5.60
N ILE A 261 2.42 9.71 -6.77
CA ILE A 261 3.42 8.80 -7.34
C ILE A 261 4.73 9.55 -7.57
N LYS A 262 4.69 10.73 -8.20
CA LYS A 262 5.89 11.53 -8.47
C LYS A 262 6.62 11.90 -7.17
N MET A 263 5.90 12.39 -6.16
CA MET A 263 6.49 12.81 -4.89
C MET A 263 7.11 11.64 -4.11
N ALA A 264 6.42 10.50 -4.03
CA ALA A 264 6.92 9.31 -3.35
C ALA A 264 8.19 8.76 -4.04
N VAL A 265 8.17 8.67 -5.38
CA VAL A 265 9.32 8.21 -6.17
C VAL A 265 10.52 9.15 -6.01
N ALA A 266 10.31 10.46 -6.01
CA ALA A 266 11.38 11.45 -5.81
C ALA A 266 12.05 11.31 -4.44
N GLN A 267 11.30 10.88 -3.41
CA GLN A 267 11.83 10.61 -2.07
C GLN A 267 12.35 9.16 -1.89
N GLY A 268 12.25 8.30 -2.91
CA GLY A 268 12.65 6.90 -2.84
C GLY A 268 11.72 6.02 -2.01
N LYS A 269 10.48 6.48 -1.74
CA LYS A 269 9.52 5.79 -0.88
C LYS A 269 8.55 4.91 -1.66
N HIS A 270 7.91 3.98 -0.96
CA HIS A 270 6.87 3.14 -1.57
C HIS A 270 5.67 3.98 -2.00
N VAL A 271 5.10 3.64 -3.15
CA VAL A 271 3.78 4.13 -3.56
C VAL A 271 2.94 2.98 -4.09
N ILE A 272 1.77 2.80 -3.50
CA ILE A 272 0.83 1.75 -3.83
C ILE A 272 -0.38 2.39 -4.51
N THR A 273 -0.70 1.98 -5.73
CA THR A 273 -1.96 2.38 -6.38
C THR A 273 -3.02 1.33 -6.09
N ALA A 274 -4.09 1.75 -5.43
CA ALA A 274 -5.07 0.86 -4.83
C ALA A 274 -6.50 1.16 -5.29
N THR A 275 -7.37 0.18 -5.14
CA THR A 275 -8.82 0.18 -5.40
C THR A 275 -9.20 0.30 -6.87
N GLN A 276 -10.27 -0.38 -7.27
CA GLN A 276 -10.86 -0.34 -8.61
C GLN A 276 -9.87 -0.61 -9.77
N MET A 277 -8.85 -1.46 -9.53
CA MET A 277 -7.85 -1.78 -10.55
C MET A 277 -8.37 -2.79 -11.59
N LEU A 278 -9.04 -3.87 -11.12
CA LEU A 278 -9.69 -4.89 -11.93
C LEU A 278 -11.08 -5.21 -11.39
N GLU A 279 -11.83 -4.19 -11.00
CA GLU A 279 -13.13 -4.28 -10.31
C GLU A 279 -14.11 -5.19 -11.02
N SER A 280 -14.16 -5.13 -12.36
CA SER A 280 -15.02 -5.99 -13.18
C SER A 280 -14.69 -7.48 -13.01
N MET A 281 -13.45 -7.82 -12.62
CA MET A 281 -13.02 -9.21 -12.39
C MET A 281 -13.52 -9.79 -11.05
N ILE A 282 -14.20 -9.02 -10.22
CA ILE A 282 -14.97 -9.57 -9.11
C ILE A 282 -16.01 -10.56 -9.65
N LYS A 283 -16.65 -10.25 -10.77
CA LYS A 283 -17.74 -11.04 -11.38
C LYS A 283 -17.39 -11.65 -12.75
N ASN A 284 -16.40 -11.09 -13.46
CA ASN A 284 -16.07 -11.47 -14.83
C ASN A 284 -14.66 -12.09 -14.91
N PRO A 285 -14.43 -13.09 -15.80
CA PRO A 285 -13.11 -13.71 -15.94
C PRO A 285 -12.07 -12.87 -16.69
N ARG A 286 -12.48 -11.71 -17.22
CA ARG A 286 -11.61 -10.76 -17.95
C ARG A 286 -11.93 -9.33 -17.56
N PRO A 287 -10.91 -8.45 -17.50
CA PRO A 287 -11.12 -7.05 -17.21
C PRO A 287 -11.67 -6.30 -18.44
N THR A 288 -12.12 -5.08 -18.20
CA THR A 288 -12.38 -4.11 -19.24
C THR A 288 -11.06 -3.56 -19.83
N ARG A 289 -11.13 -2.94 -21.02
CA ARG A 289 -9.97 -2.26 -21.61
C ARG A 289 -9.55 -1.04 -20.79
N ALA A 290 -10.49 -0.34 -20.18
CA ALA A 290 -10.22 0.81 -19.31
C ALA A 290 -9.38 0.41 -18.09
N GLU A 291 -9.72 -0.70 -17.41
CA GLU A 291 -8.96 -1.23 -16.27
C GLU A 291 -7.54 -1.64 -16.67
N ALA A 292 -7.38 -2.31 -17.82
CA ALA A 292 -6.05 -2.66 -18.33
C ALA A 292 -5.20 -1.41 -18.62
N THR A 293 -5.82 -0.35 -19.15
CA THR A 293 -5.17 0.94 -19.42
C THR A 293 -4.82 1.66 -18.12
N ASP A 294 -5.68 1.64 -17.13
CA ASP A 294 -5.46 2.24 -15.81
C ASP A 294 -4.23 1.62 -15.11
N ILE A 295 -4.16 0.29 -15.06
CA ILE A 295 -2.98 -0.41 -14.51
C ILE A 295 -1.71 -0.02 -15.26
N ALA A 296 -1.73 -0.03 -16.60
CA ALA A 296 -0.57 0.34 -17.39
C ALA A 296 -0.13 1.79 -17.13
N ASN A 297 -1.08 2.74 -17.02
CA ASN A 297 -0.79 4.13 -16.70
C ASN A 297 -0.16 4.29 -15.32
N ALA A 298 -0.66 3.62 -14.28
CA ALA A 298 -0.05 3.64 -12.94
C ALA A 298 1.42 3.16 -12.98
N ILE A 299 1.72 2.16 -13.80
CA ILE A 299 3.09 1.63 -13.99
C ILE A 299 3.97 2.62 -14.77
N TYR A 300 3.44 3.24 -15.84
CA TYR A 300 4.14 4.30 -16.56
C TYR A 300 4.41 5.53 -15.68
N ASP A 301 3.49 5.89 -14.80
CA ASP A 301 3.67 6.96 -13.81
C ASP A 301 4.75 6.62 -12.77
N GLY A 302 5.03 5.33 -12.57
CA GLY A 302 6.11 4.85 -11.70
C GLY A 302 5.66 4.29 -10.35
N THR A 303 4.41 3.83 -10.21
CA THR A 303 3.98 3.16 -8.97
C THR A 303 4.91 2.02 -8.57
N THR A 304 5.10 1.80 -7.27
CA THR A 304 5.91 0.69 -6.74
C THR A 304 5.12 -0.62 -6.77
N ALA A 305 3.85 -0.52 -6.38
CA ALA A 305 2.94 -1.66 -6.32
C ALA A 305 1.53 -1.28 -6.75
N ILE A 306 0.79 -2.29 -7.17
CA ILE A 306 -0.62 -2.24 -7.52
C ILE A 306 -1.37 -3.23 -6.64
N MET A 307 -2.60 -2.88 -6.23
CA MET A 307 -3.33 -3.66 -5.24
C MET A 307 -4.69 -4.15 -5.75
N LEU A 308 -5.00 -5.40 -5.44
CA LEU A 308 -6.32 -6.01 -5.59
C LEU A 308 -7.04 -6.00 -4.23
N SER A 309 -8.25 -5.53 -4.21
CA SER A 309 -9.15 -5.46 -3.03
C SER A 309 -10.22 -6.55 -3.09
N GLY A 310 -11.42 -6.21 -3.52
CA GLY A 310 -12.55 -7.13 -3.68
C GLY A 310 -12.25 -8.27 -4.67
N GLU A 311 -11.47 -7.99 -5.71
CA GLU A 311 -11.10 -8.94 -6.77
C GLU A 311 -10.43 -10.19 -6.21
N SER A 312 -9.56 -10.03 -5.22
CA SER A 312 -8.87 -11.16 -4.57
C SER A 312 -9.54 -11.61 -3.27
N ALA A 313 -10.26 -10.73 -2.56
CA ALA A 313 -10.86 -11.05 -1.26
C ALA A 313 -12.19 -11.80 -1.37
N ALA A 314 -13.05 -11.43 -2.32
CA ALA A 314 -14.42 -11.91 -2.44
C ALA A 314 -14.84 -12.26 -3.89
N GLY A 315 -13.99 -11.96 -4.87
CA GLY A 315 -14.27 -12.18 -6.29
C GLY A 315 -14.36 -13.66 -6.67
N LEU A 316 -15.00 -13.92 -7.80
CA LEU A 316 -15.12 -15.27 -8.36
C LEU A 316 -13.82 -15.75 -9.02
N TYR A 317 -12.92 -14.83 -9.38
CA TYR A 317 -11.73 -15.10 -10.19
C TYR A 317 -10.43 -14.56 -9.55
N PRO A 318 -10.12 -14.85 -8.26
CA PRO A 318 -9.01 -14.21 -7.56
C PRO A 318 -7.63 -14.49 -8.18
N VAL A 319 -7.39 -15.72 -8.62
CA VAL A 319 -6.09 -16.12 -9.21
C VAL A 319 -5.92 -15.54 -10.62
N GLU A 320 -6.99 -15.55 -11.40
CA GLU A 320 -7.02 -14.95 -12.74
C GLU A 320 -6.81 -13.45 -12.71
N ALA A 321 -7.32 -12.75 -11.67
CA ALA A 321 -7.09 -11.33 -11.46
C ALA A 321 -5.60 -11.05 -11.22
N VAL A 322 -4.93 -11.83 -10.36
CA VAL A 322 -3.48 -11.70 -10.14
C VAL A 322 -2.69 -11.99 -11.42
N ARG A 323 -2.99 -13.08 -12.12
CA ARG A 323 -2.33 -13.42 -13.39
C ARG A 323 -2.52 -12.33 -14.44
N THR A 324 -3.72 -11.78 -14.54
CA THR A 324 -4.02 -10.69 -15.48
C THR A 324 -3.26 -9.42 -15.14
N MET A 325 -3.28 -9.02 -13.86
CA MET A 325 -2.52 -7.87 -13.36
C MET A 325 -1.01 -8.04 -13.63
N ALA A 326 -0.47 -9.25 -13.41
CA ALA A 326 0.93 -9.57 -13.68
C ALA A 326 1.27 -9.42 -15.18
N ARG A 327 0.44 -9.95 -16.07
CA ARG A 327 0.65 -9.84 -17.53
C ARG A 327 0.60 -8.38 -18.01
N ILE A 328 -0.34 -7.57 -17.50
CA ILE A 328 -0.42 -6.15 -17.85
C ILE A 328 0.84 -5.43 -17.37
N ALA A 329 1.27 -5.69 -16.13
CA ALA A 329 2.49 -5.10 -15.58
C ALA A 329 3.74 -5.45 -16.42
N GLU A 330 3.93 -6.72 -16.74
CA GLU A 330 5.06 -7.17 -17.57
C GLU A 330 5.01 -6.57 -18.99
N SER A 331 3.83 -6.36 -19.53
CA SER A 331 3.67 -5.73 -20.85
C SER A 331 4.06 -4.25 -20.82
N ALA A 332 3.55 -3.50 -19.84
CA ALA A 332 3.90 -2.08 -19.68
C ALA A 332 5.40 -1.89 -19.38
N GLU A 333 5.98 -2.75 -18.53
CA GLU A 333 7.40 -2.69 -18.17
C GLU A 333 8.35 -2.94 -19.35
N ARG A 334 7.97 -3.74 -20.35
CA ARG A 334 8.78 -3.97 -21.57
C ARG A 334 8.85 -2.75 -22.48
N ASP A 335 7.83 -1.88 -22.43
CA ASP A 335 7.72 -0.67 -23.25
C ASP A 335 8.45 0.54 -22.66
N ILE A 336 8.85 0.49 -21.37
CA ILE A 336 9.48 1.61 -20.68
C ILE A 336 10.91 1.83 -21.16
N ASP A 337 11.24 3.06 -21.58
CA ASP A 337 12.62 3.53 -21.74
C ASP A 337 13.22 3.85 -20.36
N TYR A 338 13.89 2.86 -19.77
CA TYR A 338 14.50 2.98 -18.44
C TYR A 338 15.63 3.99 -18.39
N ARG A 339 16.39 4.20 -19.49
CA ARG A 339 17.49 5.18 -19.55
C ARG A 339 16.95 6.61 -19.46
N SER A 340 15.93 6.94 -20.26
CA SER A 340 15.25 8.23 -20.18
C SER A 340 14.54 8.46 -18.86
N ARG A 341 13.95 7.41 -18.27
CA ARG A 341 13.32 7.48 -16.95
C ARG A 341 14.32 7.84 -15.86
N MET A 342 15.46 7.16 -15.82
CA MET A 342 16.48 7.36 -14.80
C MET A 342 17.13 8.76 -14.92
N SER A 343 17.37 9.27 -16.12
CA SER A 343 17.95 10.60 -16.31
C SER A 343 17.07 11.73 -15.75
N ARG A 344 15.73 11.56 -15.77
CA ARG A 344 14.79 12.52 -15.15
C ARG A 344 14.85 12.50 -13.62
N LEU A 345 15.10 11.33 -13.02
CA LEU A 345 15.17 11.18 -11.57
C LEU A 345 16.48 11.72 -10.99
N SER A 346 17.56 11.79 -11.75
CA SER A 346 18.88 12.22 -11.28
C SER A 346 18.97 13.70 -10.91
N GLY A 347 18.13 14.56 -11.49
CA GLY A 347 18.14 16.01 -11.26
C GLY A 347 17.51 16.49 -9.95
N GLU A 348 16.75 15.64 -9.24
CA GLU A 348 15.96 16.01 -8.07
C GLU A 348 16.55 15.47 -6.72
N VAL A 349 17.79 14.95 -6.73
CA VAL A 349 18.31 14.16 -5.62
C VAL A 349 19.36 14.90 -4.78
N LYS A 350 19.25 14.80 -3.43
CA LYS A 350 20.29 15.27 -2.50
C LYS A 350 21.63 14.60 -2.78
N SER A 351 22.71 15.40 -2.82
CA SER A 351 24.07 14.90 -3.02
C SER A 351 24.63 14.35 -1.69
N ASP A 352 24.47 13.05 -1.47
CA ASP A 352 25.16 12.29 -0.43
C ASP A 352 25.85 11.06 -1.06
N ILE A 353 26.73 10.41 -0.28
CA ILE A 353 27.52 9.26 -0.75
C ILE A 353 26.62 8.13 -1.24
N THR A 354 25.61 7.74 -0.47
CA THR A 354 24.70 6.64 -0.81
C THR A 354 23.98 6.90 -2.13
N THR A 355 23.46 8.10 -2.29
CA THR A 355 22.75 8.55 -3.48
C THR A 355 23.67 8.52 -4.72
N ALA A 356 24.90 9.06 -4.61
CA ALA A 356 25.88 9.05 -5.69
C ALA A 356 26.27 7.63 -6.10
N ILE A 357 26.53 6.75 -5.13
CA ILE A 357 26.86 5.34 -5.36
C ILE A 357 25.68 4.59 -5.99
N ALA A 358 24.46 4.79 -5.49
CA ALA A 358 23.28 4.14 -6.04
C ALA A 358 23.03 4.54 -7.51
N TYR A 359 23.16 5.84 -7.83
CA TYR A 359 23.05 6.32 -9.20
C TYR A 359 24.16 5.75 -10.09
N ALA A 360 25.43 5.78 -9.63
CA ALA A 360 26.56 5.22 -10.36
C ALA A 360 26.40 3.70 -10.58
N THR A 361 25.88 2.95 -9.59
CA THR A 361 25.56 1.51 -9.73
C THR A 361 24.57 1.27 -10.88
N CYS A 362 23.48 2.04 -10.91
CA CYS A 362 22.44 1.91 -11.94
C CYS A 362 22.96 2.28 -13.33
N THR A 363 23.77 3.37 -13.46
CA THR A 363 24.39 3.76 -14.75
C THR A 363 25.39 2.73 -15.21
N THR A 364 26.28 2.25 -14.33
CA THR A 364 27.23 1.19 -14.65
C THR A 364 26.54 -0.08 -15.13
N ALA A 365 25.47 -0.51 -14.44
CA ALA A 365 24.71 -1.68 -14.86
C ALA A 365 24.06 -1.51 -16.25
N MET A 366 23.54 -0.33 -16.55
CA MET A 366 22.94 -0.06 -17.87
C MET A 366 23.99 0.04 -18.98
N ASP A 367 25.14 0.67 -18.71
CA ASP A 367 26.20 0.86 -19.73
C ASP A 367 26.85 -0.46 -20.10
N LEU A 368 27.00 -1.38 -19.11
CA LEU A 368 27.55 -2.71 -19.33
C LEU A 368 26.50 -3.73 -19.79
N GLY A 369 25.23 -3.40 -19.84
CA GLY A 369 24.15 -4.37 -20.11
C GLY A 369 24.11 -5.49 -19.06
N ALA A 370 24.35 -5.16 -17.78
CA ALA A 370 24.46 -6.12 -16.71
C ALA A 370 23.16 -6.95 -16.58
N ALA A 371 23.29 -8.25 -16.31
CA ALA A 371 22.19 -9.17 -16.12
C ALA A 371 21.39 -8.87 -14.84
N ALA A 372 22.08 -8.37 -13.80
CA ALA A 372 21.45 -7.95 -12.55
C ALA A 372 22.34 -6.96 -11.76
N ILE A 373 21.69 -6.19 -10.88
CA ILE A 373 22.36 -5.52 -9.76
C ILE A 373 22.15 -6.37 -8.51
N ILE A 374 23.23 -6.78 -7.86
CA ILE A 374 23.19 -7.53 -6.60
C ILE A 374 23.45 -6.54 -5.47
N THR A 375 22.48 -6.37 -4.57
CA THR A 375 22.63 -5.53 -3.38
C THR A 375 22.82 -6.41 -2.16
N VAL A 376 23.89 -6.21 -1.40
CA VAL A 376 24.12 -6.90 -0.13
C VAL A 376 23.77 -5.97 1.01
N THR A 377 22.77 -6.32 1.81
CA THR A 377 22.16 -5.40 2.78
C THR A 377 21.62 -6.12 4.02
N MET A 378 21.75 -5.50 5.19
CA MET A 378 21.19 -6.01 6.45
C MET A 378 19.70 -5.68 6.57
N SER A 379 19.33 -4.41 6.35
CA SER A 379 17.98 -3.87 6.57
C SER A 379 17.15 -3.66 5.30
N GLY A 380 17.73 -3.91 4.11
CA GLY A 380 17.11 -3.56 2.83
C GLY A 380 17.45 -2.17 2.30
N PHE A 381 18.13 -1.33 3.07
CA PHE A 381 18.43 0.06 2.73
C PHE A 381 19.18 0.22 1.38
N THR A 382 20.20 -0.60 1.12
CA THR A 382 20.91 -0.57 -0.16
C THR A 382 20.00 -0.92 -1.34
N ALA A 383 19.15 -1.96 -1.19
CA ALA A 383 18.19 -2.35 -2.22
C ALA A 383 17.15 -1.26 -2.48
N GLU A 384 16.67 -0.59 -1.43
CA GLU A 384 15.77 0.55 -1.51
C GLU A 384 16.41 1.73 -2.26
N SER A 385 17.66 2.05 -1.95
CA SER A 385 18.43 3.12 -2.60
C SER A 385 18.60 2.88 -4.10
N ILE A 386 18.84 1.62 -4.52
CA ILE A 386 18.92 1.25 -5.95
C ILE A 386 17.53 1.25 -6.60
N SER A 387 16.51 0.69 -5.92
CA SER A 387 15.13 0.60 -6.41
C SER A 387 14.53 1.97 -6.76
N ARG A 388 14.93 3.02 -6.06
CA ARG A 388 14.54 4.41 -6.31
C ARG A 388 14.79 4.84 -7.75
N TYR A 389 15.92 4.43 -8.36
CA TYR A 389 16.30 4.79 -9.74
C TYR A 389 15.64 3.93 -10.80
N LYS A 390 14.93 2.87 -10.41
CA LYS A 390 14.20 1.98 -11.31
C LYS A 390 15.01 1.52 -12.52
N PRO A 391 16.14 0.82 -12.30
CA PRO A 391 17.02 0.37 -13.39
C PRO A 391 16.31 -0.64 -14.32
N GLY A 392 16.81 -0.76 -15.55
CA GLY A 392 16.25 -1.69 -16.54
C GLY A 392 16.47 -3.16 -16.20
N CYS A 393 17.59 -3.50 -15.55
CA CYS A 393 17.88 -4.86 -15.07
C CYS A 393 17.20 -5.15 -13.71
N PRO A 394 17.03 -6.44 -13.35
CA PRO A 394 16.53 -6.83 -12.02
C PRO A 394 17.53 -6.43 -10.91
N ILE A 395 16.99 -6.20 -9.72
CA ILE A 395 17.75 -5.95 -8.49
C ILE A 395 17.59 -7.19 -7.62
N ILE A 396 18.69 -7.86 -7.25
CA ILE A 396 18.65 -8.98 -6.32
C ILE A 396 19.05 -8.47 -4.95
N GLY A 397 18.10 -8.47 -4.01
CA GLY A 397 18.30 -7.99 -2.65
C GLY A 397 18.77 -9.10 -1.72
N CYS A 398 20.08 -9.30 -1.62
CA CYS A 398 20.70 -10.32 -0.77
C CYS A 398 20.79 -9.85 0.68
N THR A 399 20.28 -10.65 1.61
CA THR A 399 20.30 -10.35 3.05
C THR A 399 20.40 -11.64 3.88
N VAL A 400 21.04 -11.56 5.05
CA VAL A 400 21.06 -12.66 6.02
C VAL A 400 19.80 -12.71 6.90
N HIS A 401 18.93 -11.67 6.82
CA HIS A 401 17.76 -11.53 7.67
C HIS A 401 16.46 -11.87 6.93
N PRO A 402 15.77 -12.96 7.29
CA PRO A 402 14.48 -13.33 6.65
C PRO A 402 13.39 -12.27 6.75
N ARG A 403 13.41 -11.42 7.79
CA ARG A 403 12.45 -10.31 7.93
C ARG A 403 12.71 -9.21 6.89
N SER A 404 13.97 -8.78 6.76
CA SER A 404 14.36 -7.79 5.75
C SER A 404 14.07 -8.28 4.32
N SER A 405 14.26 -9.57 4.06
CA SER A 405 13.88 -10.21 2.79
C SER A 405 12.40 -9.99 2.46
N LYS A 406 11.50 -10.19 3.43
CA LYS A 406 10.07 -9.98 3.23
C LYS A 406 9.73 -8.49 3.03
N GLN A 407 10.35 -7.59 3.81
CA GLN A 407 10.16 -6.15 3.64
C GLN A 407 10.65 -5.67 2.26
N MET A 408 11.78 -6.17 1.77
CA MET A 408 12.27 -5.87 0.43
C MET A 408 11.34 -6.35 -0.68
N ASN A 409 10.44 -7.30 -0.43
CA ASN A 409 9.51 -7.80 -1.45
C ASN A 409 8.45 -6.76 -1.88
N LEU A 410 8.31 -5.64 -1.18
CA LEU A 410 7.51 -4.49 -1.63
C LEU A 410 8.33 -3.47 -2.46
N LEU A 411 9.67 -3.55 -2.46
CA LEU A 411 10.51 -2.65 -3.26
C LEU A 411 10.39 -2.95 -4.76
N TRP A 412 10.22 -1.90 -5.56
CA TRP A 412 10.11 -2.03 -7.01
C TRP A 412 11.37 -2.68 -7.61
N GLY A 413 11.18 -3.68 -8.46
CA GLY A 413 12.27 -4.37 -9.18
C GLY A 413 13.14 -5.28 -8.33
N VAL A 414 12.99 -5.29 -7.00
CA VAL A 414 13.81 -6.12 -6.09
C VAL A 414 13.27 -7.53 -6.01
N GLN A 415 14.16 -8.50 -6.17
CA GLN A 415 13.93 -9.92 -5.86
C GLN A 415 14.74 -10.24 -4.61
N PRO A 416 14.08 -10.41 -3.46
CA PRO A 416 14.80 -10.71 -2.21
C PRO A 416 15.36 -12.12 -2.22
N LEU A 417 16.58 -12.26 -1.71
CA LEU A 417 17.26 -13.54 -1.55
C LEU A 417 17.91 -13.61 -0.16
N VAL A 418 17.63 -14.68 0.58
CA VAL A 418 18.30 -14.92 1.86
C VAL A 418 19.59 -15.68 1.57
N ILE A 419 20.71 -15.13 2.04
CA ILE A 419 22.07 -15.68 1.90
C ILE A 419 22.63 -16.02 3.27
N LYS A 420 23.76 -16.72 3.29
CA LYS A 420 24.46 -17.06 4.54
C LYS A 420 25.21 -15.85 5.09
N GLU A 421 25.43 -15.86 6.39
CA GLU A 421 26.31 -14.90 7.03
C GLU A 421 27.76 -15.37 6.84
N GLU A 422 28.64 -14.46 6.43
CA GLU A 422 30.05 -14.70 6.16
C GLU A 422 30.91 -13.70 6.91
N ASP A 423 32.10 -14.13 7.32
CA ASP A 423 33.02 -13.33 8.15
C ASP A 423 33.74 -12.22 7.38
N THR A 424 33.85 -12.35 6.06
CA THR A 424 34.54 -11.38 5.21
C THR A 424 33.64 -10.83 4.09
N THR A 425 33.94 -9.61 3.65
CA THR A 425 33.23 -8.97 2.57
C THR A 425 33.35 -9.75 1.26
N GLU A 426 34.56 -10.30 1.00
CA GLU A 426 34.83 -11.10 -0.20
C GLU A 426 33.95 -12.36 -0.24
N ALA A 427 34.00 -13.16 0.85
CA ALA A 427 33.20 -14.37 0.95
C ALA A 427 31.71 -14.10 0.83
N LEU A 428 31.22 -13.00 1.45
CA LEU A 428 29.81 -12.61 1.37
C LEU A 428 29.39 -12.24 -0.05
N PHE A 429 30.26 -11.60 -0.84
CA PHE A 429 29.95 -11.28 -2.24
C PHE A 429 30.01 -12.49 -3.14
N GLU A 430 30.93 -13.39 -2.93
CA GLU A 430 31.03 -14.68 -3.62
C GLU A 430 29.78 -15.53 -3.35
N ASP A 431 29.37 -15.67 -2.09
CA ASP A 431 28.15 -16.38 -1.70
C ASP A 431 26.91 -15.71 -2.33
N ALA A 432 26.82 -14.38 -2.35
CA ALA A 432 25.72 -13.67 -2.95
C ALA A 432 25.60 -13.94 -4.47
N VAL A 433 26.71 -13.98 -5.20
CA VAL A 433 26.73 -14.30 -6.63
C VAL A 433 26.34 -15.76 -6.86
N GLU A 434 26.90 -16.68 -6.08
CA GLU A 434 26.63 -18.12 -6.19
C GLU A 434 25.17 -18.46 -5.87
N GLU A 435 24.59 -17.83 -4.83
CA GLU A 435 23.17 -18.00 -4.51
C GLU A 435 22.26 -17.40 -5.60
N CYS A 436 22.66 -16.26 -6.21
CA CYS A 436 21.96 -15.70 -7.36
C CYS A 436 21.98 -16.65 -8.57
N LYS A 437 23.11 -17.31 -8.81
CA LYS A 437 23.26 -18.33 -9.86
C LYS A 437 22.43 -19.58 -9.56
N ARG A 438 22.45 -20.07 -8.32
CA ARG A 438 21.63 -21.21 -7.87
C ARG A 438 20.15 -20.95 -7.97
N ALA A 439 19.71 -19.72 -7.68
CA ALA A 439 18.33 -19.29 -7.82
C ALA A 439 17.91 -19.02 -9.29
N GLY A 440 18.83 -19.10 -10.24
CA GLY A 440 18.57 -18.89 -11.67
C GLY A 440 18.37 -17.44 -12.07
N TYR A 441 18.84 -16.50 -11.25
CA TYR A 441 18.78 -15.07 -11.57
C TYR A 441 19.87 -14.64 -12.53
N VAL A 442 21.05 -15.30 -12.45
CA VAL A 442 22.22 -15.09 -13.31
C VAL A 442 22.84 -16.43 -13.73
N LYS A 443 23.68 -16.44 -14.74
CA LYS A 443 24.40 -17.62 -15.23
C LYS A 443 25.87 -17.27 -15.51
N SER A 444 26.72 -18.29 -15.68
CA SER A 444 28.13 -18.11 -16.06
C SER A 444 28.24 -17.26 -17.34
N GLY A 445 29.18 -16.31 -17.34
CA GLY A 445 29.41 -15.33 -18.39
C GLY A 445 28.52 -14.07 -18.30
N ASP A 446 27.58 -14.00 -17.38
CA ASP A 446 26.81 -12.78 -17.14
C ASP A 446 27.66 -11.74 -16.40
N ILE A 447 27.50 -10.45 -16.75
CA ILE A 447 28.05 -9.34 -15.96
C ILE A 447 27.03 -8.93 -14.91
N VAL A 448 27.48 -8.79 -13.66
CA VAL A 448 26.69 -8.29 -12.53
C VAL A 448 27.38 -7.11 -11.86
N VAL A 449 26.58 -6.20 -11.32
CA VAL A 449 27.08 -5.07 -10.53
C VAL A 449 26.68 -5.28 -9.08
N ILE A 450 27.66 -5.44 -8.19
CA ILE A 450 27.44 -5.63 -6.76
C ILE A 450 27.56 -4.28 -6.05
N THR A 451 26.67 -3.99 -5.11
CA THR A 451 26.74 -2.78 -4.28
C THR A 451 26.39 -3.09 -2.83
N ALA A 452 27.11 -2.47 -1.91
CA ALA A 452 26.96 -2.70 -0.47
C ALA A 452 27.40 -1.49 0.35
N GLY A 453 27.12 -1.55 1.65
CA GLY A 453 27.75 -0.71 2.67
C GLY A 453 28.92 -1.44 3.32
N VAL A 454 30.12 -0.89 3.26
CA VAL A 454 31.31 -1.42 3.93
C VAL A 454 31.84 -0.39 4.93
N PRO A 455 32.36 -0.82 6.13
CA PRO A 455 32.43 -2.19 6.60
C PRO A 455 31.05 -2.81 6.86
N LEU A 456 30.99 -4.15 6.78
CA LEU A 456 29.76 -4.91 7.04
C LEU A 456 29.23 -4.65 8.46
N GLY A 457 27.92 -4.84 8.68
CA GLY A 457 27.27 -4.67 9.98
C GLY A 457 26.84 -3.23 10.31
N ILE A 458 27.21 -2.24 9.49
CA ILE A 458 26.73 -0.85 9.66
C ILE A 458 25.58 -0.58 8.69
N THR A 459 24.39 -0.39 9.24
CA THR A 459 23.19 -0.06 8.43
C THR A 459 23.16 1.41 7.98
N GLY A 460 22.41 1.70 6.89
CA GLY A 460 22.16 3.07 6.44
C GLY A 460 23.28 3.71 5.61
N LYS A 461 24.24 2.91 5.12
CA LYS A 461 25.31 3.39 4.21
C LYS A 461 25.44 2.45 3.02
N THR A 462 25.57 3.05 1.83
CA THR A 462 25.97 2.35 0.60
C THR A 462 27.13 3.13 0.01
N ASN A 463 28.32 2.54 -0.04
CA ASN A 463 29.56 3.28 -0.37
C ASN A 463 30.51 2.51 -1.29
N MET A 464 30.06 1.36 -1.84
CA MET A 464 30.91 0.52 -2.68
C MET A 464 30.14 0.00 -3.91
N ILE A 465 30.87 -0.08 -5.03
CA ILE A 465 30.45 -0.73 -6.28
C ILE A 465 31.54 -1.72 -6.70
N ARG A 466 31.17 -2.91 -7.11
CA ARG A 466 32.05 -3.92 -7.72
C ARG A 466 31.37 -4.50 -8.95
N VAL A 467 32.10 -4.61 -10.05
CA VAL A 467 31.65 -5.31 -11.26
C VAL A 467 32.30 -6.68 -11.31
N VAL A 468 31.51 -7.71 -11.61
CA VAL A 468 31.96 -9.10 -11.64
C VAL A 468 31.37 -9.79 -12.87
N GLU A 469 32.17 -10.61 -13.56
CA GLU A 469 31.70 -11.62 -14.49
C GLU A 469 31.45 -12.92 -13.71
N VAL A 470 30.25 -13.49 -13.86
CA VAL A 470 29.85 -14.71 -13.13
C VAL A 470 30.58 -15.90 -13.70
N GLU A 471 31.35 -16.60 -12.89
CA GLU A 471 32.09 -17.82 -13.25
C GLU A 471 31.20 -19.04 -13.52
#